data_3971775f1f8ac4d2c22dcfddad554320
#
_entry.id   3971775f1f8ac4d2c22dcfddad554320
#
_cell.length_a   1.000
_cell.length_b   1.000
_cell.length_c   1.000
_cell.angle_alpha   90.00
_cell.angle_beta   90.00
_cell.angle_gamma   90.00
#
_symmetry.space_group_name_H-M   'P 1'
#
loop_
_entity.id
_entity.type
_entity.pdbx_description
1 polymer ?
#
loop_
_entity_poly.entity_id
_entity_poly.type
_entity_poly.pdbx_seq_one_letter_code
_entity_poly.pdbx_strand_id
1 'polypeptide(L)'
;MTRRGLLGFREEGYVSTAMKPTLRGEEYRSPAVYDADLEGVFHRRWCYVGRSERLAHVGDRLVVDVGAESVLVLRNRDGDLQAYYNVCRHRGSQLCDASGGGFGAAITCPYHAWSYSLDGELVATPNVAKEELDRMAFPLHRVAVESWQGMLFVSLANDPPPLVDWLAESSDEILSFERLQLDRLRLGRLETSTVAANWKVVVENYAECLHCPQVHPELVEIIPLHQQGDVIDEGRDDGGAWLAEGANSFTADGTAPLPVIATMTPDDERSYLSAFVYPNLFVDITGTSVILTRLIPRGPARTDYEIEYLFEPSAVES
;
A
#
# COMPACT_ATOMS: atom_id res chain seq x y z
N MET A 1 0.56 -29.18 2.43
CA MET A 1 -0.45 -28.25 1.91
C MET A 1 0.19 -27.52 0.73
N THR A 2 -0.36 -27.70 -0.45
CA THR A 2 0.21 -27.18 -1.71
C THR A 2 0.04 -25.66 -1.76
N ARG A 3 1.15 -24.95 -1.89
CA ARG A 3 1.21 -23.48 -2.05
C ARG A 3 0.53 -23.07 -3.37
N ARG A 4 -0.54 -22.29 -3.32
CA ARG A 4 -1.16 -21.65 -4.49
C ARG A 4 -0.71 -20.17 -4.54
N GLY A 5 0.28 -19.87 -5.34
CA GLY A 5 0.66 -18.47 -5.63
C GLY A 5 -0.42 -17.73 -6.43
N LEU A 6 -0.62 -16.45 -6.14
CA LEU A 6 -1.66 -15.58 -6.71
C LEU A 6 -1.61 -15.41 -8.24
N LEU A 7 -0.52 -15.76 -8.89
CA LEU A 7 -0.34 -15.65 -10.33
C LEU A 7 -0.26 -16.99 -11.05
N GLY A 8 -0.59 -18.12 -10.39
CA GLY A 8 -0.57 -19.44 -11.03
C GLY A 8 0.84 -19.94 -11.42
N PHE A 9 1.89 -19.40 -10.79
CA PHE A 9 3.28 -19.74 -11.11
C PHE A 9 3.87 -20.85 -10.24
N ARG A 10 3.12 -21.45 -9.31
CA ARG A 10 3.58 -22.53 -8.44
C ARG A 10 2.65 -23.74 -8.49
N GLU A 11 2.70 -24.49 -9.57
CA GLU A 11 2.54 -25.95 -9.54
C GLU A 11 3.61 -26.54 -10.46
N GLU A 12 4.48 -27.35 -9.87
CA GLU A 12 5.60 -28.07 -10.47
C GLU A 12 6.84 -27.23 -10.73
N GLY A 13 7.95 -27.61 -10.09
CA GLY A 13 9.26 -26.95 -10.13
C GLY A 13 9.63 -26.40 -11.50
N TYR A 14 10.22 -25.24 -11.52
CA TYR A 14 10.55 -24.42 -12.69
C TYR A 14 11.48 -25.18 -13.67
N VAL A 15 10.92 -26.13 -14.39
CA VAL A 15 11.47 -26.72 -15.60
C VAL A 15 10.33 -26.90 -16.61
N SER A 16 9.65 -25.81 -16.94
CA SER A 16 8.87 -25.78 -18.17
C SER A 16 9.82 -25.38 -19.29
N THR A 17 10.19 -26.32 -20.12
CA THR A 17 10.95 -26.10 -21.36
C THR A 17 10.16 -25.32 -22.41
N ALA A 18 8.93 -24.88 -22.11
CA ALA A 18 8.09 -24.06 -22.97
C ALA A 18 7.89 -22.69 -22.34
N MET A 19 8.47 -21.65 -22.92
CA MET A 19 8.17 -20.25 -22.60
C MET A 19 6.67 -20.02 -22.76
N LYS A 20 6.00 -19.51 -21.69
CA LYS A 20 4.62 -19.05 -21.76
C LYS A 20 4.61 -17.58 -22.16
N PRO A 21 3.73 -17.16 -23.10
CA PRO A 21 3.61 -15.73 -23.40
C PRO A 21 3.06 -14.98 -22.20
N THR A 22 3.48 -13.73 -22.01
CA THR A 22 2.88 -12.77 -21.10
C THR A 22 1.44 -12.41 -21.53
N LEU A 23 0.79 -11.52 -20.84
CA LEU A 23 -0.50 -10.97 -21.25
C LEU A 23 -0.40 -10.35 -22.65
N ARG A 24 -1.50 -10.36 -23.41
CA ARG A 24 -1.51 -9.73 -24.74
C ARG A 24 -1.38 -8.22 -24.60
N GLY A 25 -0.74 -7.57 -25.56
CA GLY A 25 -0.52 -6.13 -25.55
C GLY A 25 -1.78 -5.27 -25.38
N GLU A 26 -2.96 -5.80 -25.76
CA GLU A 26 -4.26 -5.17 -25.53
C GLU A 26 -4.59 -5.07 -24.02
N GLU A 27 -4.21 -6.05 -23.23
CA GLU A 27 -4.49 -6.12 -21.78
C GLU A 27 -3.71 -5.07 -20.99
N TYR A 28 -2.66 -4.49 -21.58
CA TYR A 28 -1.93 -3.36 -20.98
C TYR A 28 -2.38 -1.99 -21.50
N ARG A 29 -2.98 -1.91 -22.70
CA ARG A 29 -3.19 -0.63 -23.39
C ARG A 29 -4.66 -0.22 -23.56
N SER A 30 -5.58 -1.19 -23.45
CA SER A 30 -7.01 -0.91 -23.64
C SER A 30 -7.59 -0.13 -22.47
N PRO A 31 -8.22 1.03 -22.68
CA PRO A 31 -8.98 1.72 -21.62
C PRO A 31 -10.05 0.84 -21.00
N ALA A 32 -10.77 0.05 -21.81
CA ALA A 32 -11.83 -0.83 -21.31
C ALA A 32 -11.29 -1.94 -20.39
N VAL A 33 -10.07 -2.48 -20.67
CA VAL A 33 -9.41 -3.43 -19.77
C VAL A 33 -8.95 -2.73 -18.48
N TYR A 34 -8.42 -1.52 -18.60
CA TYR A 34 -8.05 -0.72 -17.44
C TYR A 34 -9.25 -0.43 -16.53
N ASP A 35 -10.40 -0.04 -17.09
CA ASP A 35 -11.63 0.17 -16.32
C ASP A 35 -12.10 -1.12 -15.64
N ALA A 36 -12.00 -2.26 -16.33
CA ALA A 36 -12.30 -3.57 -15.76
C ALA A 36 -11.31 -3.97 -14.63
N ASP A 37 -10.02 -3.62 -14.72
CA ASP A 37 -9.04 -3.79 -13.65
C ASP A 37 -9.44 -2.95 -12.41
N LEU A 38 -9.85 -1.69 -12.60
CA LEU A 38 -10.29 -0.86 -11.49
C LEU A 38 -11.50 -1.48 -10.78
N GLU A 39 -12.52 -1.89 -11.53
CA GLU A 39 -13.74 -2.48 -10.97
C GLU A 39 -13.51 -3.87 -10.37
N GLY A 40 -12.72 -4.71 -11.04
CA GLY A 40 -12.51 -6.11 -10.67
C GLY A 40 -11.45 -6.34 -9.62
N VAL A 41 -10.48 -5.41 -9.52
CA VAL A 41 -9.33 -5.51 -8.64
C VAL A 41 -9.39 -4.44 -7.56
N PHE A 42 -9.14 -3.18 -7.90
CA PHE A 42 -8.97 -2.11 -6.92
C PHE A 42 -10.22 -1.80 -6.09
N HIS A 43 -11.41 -1.91 -6.68
CA HIS A 43 -12.66 -1.70 -5.95
C HIS A 43 -13.11 -2.90 -5.13
N ARG A 44 -12.48 -4.06 -5.28
CA ARG A 44 -12.90 -5.29 -4.60
C ARG A 44 -11.90 -5.81 -3.59
N ARG A 45 -10.71 -5.24 -3.55
CA ARG A 45 -9.60 -5.74 -2.73
C ARG A 45 -9.19 -4.70 -1.70
N TRP A 46 -8.45 -5.15 -0.71
CA TRP A 46 -7.78 -4.24 0.20
C TRP A 46 -6.63 -3.55 -0.53
N CYS A 47 -6.64 -2.24 -0.53
CA CYS A 47 -5.59 -1.40 -1.11
C CYS A 47 -4.83 -0.69 -0.01
N TYR A 48 -3.52 -0.77 -0.02
CA TYR A 48 -2.65 0.02 0.84
C TYR A 48 -2.77 1.49 0.49
N VAL A 49 -2.84 2.36 1.52
CA VAL A 49 -3.07 3.80 1.33
C VAL A 49 -2.14 4.70 2.13
N GLY A 50 -1.21 4.14 2.88
CA GLY A 50 -0.20 4.89 3.63
C GLY A 50 -0.05 4.44 5.08
N ARG A 51 0.75 5.15 5.85
CA ARG A 51 1.08 4.83 7.23
C ARG A 51 0.06 5.42 8.22
N SER A 52 -0.27 4.64 9.26
CA SER A 52 -1.20 5.05 10.33
C SER A 52 -0.65 6.17 11.21
N GLU A 53 0.67 6.33 11.30
CA GLU A 53 1.30 7.44 12.04
C GLU A 53 0.94 8.82 11.48
N ARG A 54 0.50 8.89 10.22
CA ARG A 54 -0.02 10.12 9.60
C ARG A 54 -1.38 10.53 10.14
N LEU A 55 -2.01 9.66 10.93
CA LEU A 55 -3.29 9.86 11.62
C LEU A 55 -3.10 9.71 13.14
N ALA A 56 -2.09 10.36 13.72
CA ALA A 56 -1.72 10.21 15.13
C ALA A 56 -2.75 10.80 16.10
N HIS A 57 -3.46 11.84 15.68
CA HIS A 57 -4.38 12.59 16.54
C HIS A 57 -5.82 12.56 16.04
N VAL A 58 -6.75 12.79 16.95
CA VAL A 58 -8.18 12.94 16.62
C VAL A 58 -8.36 14.02 15.56
N GLY A 59 -9.06 13.68 14.50
CA GLY A 59 -9.35 14.57 13.38
C GLY A 59 -8.26 14.58 12.29
N ASP A 60 -7.08 14.04 12.54
CA ASP A 60 -6.08 13.87 11.47
C ASP A 60 -6.69 13.12 10.29
N ARG A 61 -6.30 13.51 9.08
CA ARG A 61 -6.91 12.99 7.86
C ARG A 61 -5.91 12.71 6.74
N LEU A 62 -6.23 11.70 5.95
CA LEU A 62 -5.63 11.41 4.65
C LEU A 62 -6.71 11.46 3.58
N VAL A 63 -6.41 12.06 2.45
CA VAL A 63 -7.20 11.94 1.21
C VAL A 63 -6.40 11.08 0.25
N VAL A 64 -6.99 9.98 -0.18
CA VAL A 64 -6.31 8.97 -0.99
C VAL A 64 -7.19 8.56 -2.16
N ASP A 65 -6.56 8.20 -3.27
CA ASP A 65 -7.27 7.66 -4.42
C ASP A 65 -7.18 6.12 -4.43
N VAL A 66 -8.30 5.48 -4.71
CA VAL A 66 -8.41 4.05 -4.98
C VAL A 66 -9.14 3.88 -6.31
N GLY A 67 -8.40 3.59 -7.36
CA GLY A 67 -8.93 3.67 -8.72
C GLY A 67 -9.36 5.11 -9.05
N ALA A 68 -10.62 5.29 -9.43
CA ALA A 68 -11.21 6.59 -9.72
C ALA A 68 -11.85 7.27 -8.50
N GLU A 69 -11.96 6.56 -7.37
CA GLU A 69 -12.64 7.03 -6.18
C GLU A 69 -11.70 7.76 -5.22
N SER A 70 -12.16 8.90 -4.72
CA SER A 70 -11.48 9.63 -3.64
C SER A 70 -12.01 9.17 -2.28
N VAL A 71 -11.13 8.74 -1.40
CA VAL A 71 -11.43 8.25 -0.06
C VAL A 71 -10.81 9.18 0.99
N LEU A 72 -11.61 9.54 1.98
CA LEU A 72 -11.19 10.27 3.16
C LEU A 72 -11.02 9.28 4.31
N VAL A 73 -9.77 9.13 4.79
CA VAL A 73 -9.45 8.34 5.98
C VAL A 73 -9.12 9.29 7.12
N LEU A 74 -9.63 9.03 8.31
CA LEU A 74 -9.41 9.89 9.47
C LEU A 74 -9.43 9.11 10.80
N ARG A 75 -9.01 9.77 11.87
CA ARG A 75 -9.14 9.26 13.23
C ARG A 75 -10.31 9.99 13.93
N ASN A 76 -11.28 9.22 14.46
CA ASN A 76 -12.44 9.76 15.18
C ASN A 76 -12.08 10.14 16.62
N ARG A 77 -13.10 10.56 17.41
CA ARG A 77 -12.91 11.01 18.80
C ARG A 77 -12.53 9.89 19.76
N ASP A 78 -12.94 8.67 19.47
CA ASP A 78 -12.64 7.48 20.27
C ASP A 78 -11.25 6.91 19.94
N GLY A 79 -10.58 7.48 18.95
CA GLY A 79 -9.28 7.04 18.49
C GLY A 79 -9.36 5.94 17.41
N ASP A 80 -10.55 5.64 16.90
CA ASP A 80 -10.75 4.64 15.87
C ASP A 80 -10.48 5.22 14.47
N LEU A 81 -10.03 4.36 13.56
CA LEU A 81 -9.94 4.68 12.14
C LEU A 81 -11.33 4.67 11.50
N GLN A 82 -11.61 5.68 10.72
CA GLN A 82 -12.82 5.78 9.91
C GLN A 82 -12.43 6.10 8.47
N ALA A 83 -13.18 5.56 7.52
CA ALA A 83 -13.02 5.92 6.11
C ALA A 83 -14.38 6.14 5.44
N TYR A 84 -14.41 7.11 4.53
CA TYR A 84 -15.59 7.50 3.80
C TYR A 84 -15.25 7.81 2.35
N TYR A 85 -16.20 7.62 1.44
CA TYR A 85 -16.12 8.29 0.16
C TYR A 85 -16.02 9.80 0.40
N ASN A 86 -15.07 10.45 -0.22
CA ASN A 86 -14.80 11.88 -0.03
C ASN A 86 -15.83 12.75 -0.77
N VAL A 87 -17.12 12.50 -0.50
CA VAL A 87 -18.25 13.09 -1.22
C VAL A 87 -19.37 13.50 -0.27
N CYS A 88 -19.86 14.74 -0.41
CA CYS A 88 -20.96 15.28 0.38
C CYS A 88 -22.31 14.69 -0.08
N ARG A 89 -23.13 14.23 0.87
CA ARG A 89 -24.46 13.65 0.61
C ARG A 89 -25.49 14.64 0.07
N HIS A 90 -25.19 15.94 0.08
CA HIS A 90 -26.08 16.97 -0.43
C HIS A 90 -26.09 17.02 -1.97
N ARG A 91 -24.97 17.34 -2.60
CA ARG A 91 -24.82 17.54 -4.04
C ARG A 91 -23.51 16.99 -4.60
N GLY A 92 -22.90 16.00 -3.96
CA GLY A 92 -21.72 15.34 -4.49
C GLY A 92 -20.42 16.17 -4.47
N SER A 93 -20.40 17.31 -3.77
CA SER A 93 -19.16 18.09 -3.62
C SER A 93 -18.13 17.30 -2.83
N GLN A 94 -16.87 17.36 -3.24
CA GLN A 94 -15.74 16.84 -2.47
C GLN A 94 -15.67 17.52 -1.12
N LEU A 95 -15.46 16.74 -0.04
CA LEU A 95 -15.44 17.23 1.35
C LEU A 95 -14.08 17.83 1.70
N CYS A 96 -13.01 17.26 1.17
CA CYS A 96 -11.65 17.66 1.44
C CYS A 96 -10.77 17.39 0.20
N ASP A 97 -9.89 18.33 -0.13
CA ASP A 97 -9.01 18.26 -1.32
C ASP A 97 -7.55 17.90 -0.98
N ALA A 98 -7.20 17.89 0.32
CA ALA A 98 -5.83 17.66 0.74
C ALA A 98 -5.73 16.77 1.98
N SER A 99 -4.66 16.00 2.04
CA SER A 99 -4.22 15.29 3.23
C SER A 99 -3.52 16.23 4.21
N GLY A 100 -3.44 15.79 5.47
CA GLY A 100 -2.79 16.52 6.55
C GLY A 100 -3.69 17.55 7.22
N GLY A 101 -3.22 18.07 8.36
CA GLY A 101 -4.04 18.83 9.28
C GLY A 101 -5.20 18.02 9.84
N GLY A 102 -6.03 18.63 10.67
CA GLY A 102 -7.14 17.95 11.34
C GLY A 102 -8.49 18.60 11.06
N PHE A 103 -9.52 17.79 11.06
CA PHE A 103 -10.88 18.29 11.29
C PHE A 103 -11.02 18.64 12.78
N GLY A 104 -11.59 19.77 13.09
CA GLY A 104 -11.90 20.12 14.49
C GLY A 104 -13.02 19.19 15.03
N ALA A 105 -14.21 19.78 15.26
CA ALA A 105 -15.36 19.03 15.78
C ALA A 105 -16.12 18.23 14.71
N ALA A 106 -16.02 18.59 13.44
CA ALA A 106 -16.82 18.05 12.35
C ALA A 106 -16.15 18.19 10.99
N ILE A 107 -16.54 17.34 10.05
CA ILE A 107 -16.22 17.42 8.63
C ILE A 107 -17.24 18.35 7.98
N THR A 108 -16.82 19.53 7.57
CA THR A 108 -17.73 20.52 6.98
C THR A 108 -17.52 20.65 5.49
N CYS A 109 -18.58 20.41 4.73
CA CYS A 109 -18.58 20.54 3.28
C CYS A 109 -18.30 22.00 2.86
N PRO A 110 -17.32 22.26 1.99
CA PRO A 110 -16.95 23.62 1.60
C PRO A 110 -18.02 24.30 0.75
N TYR A 111 -18.99 23.57 0.19
CA TYR A 111 -19.98 24.12 -0.73
C TYR A 111 -21.18 24.78 0.00
N HIS A 112 -21.91 24.01 0.85
CA HIS A 112 -23.09 24.53 1.54
C HIS A 112 -23.05 24.31 3.05
N ALA A 113 -21.85 24.04 3.61
CA ALA A 113 -21.61 23.85 5.04
C ALA A 113 -22.43 22.73 5.70
N TRP A 114 -22.90 21.73 4.93
CA TRP A 114 -23.37 20.49 5.55
C TRP A 114 -22.22 19.89 6.35
N SER A 115 -22.48 19.58 7.61
CA SER A 115 -21.42 19.14 8.52
C SER A 115 -21.75 17.75 9.06
N TYR A 116 -20.71 16.93 9.11
CA TYR A 116 -20.79 15.55 9.59
C TYR A 116 -19.90 15.39 10.81
N SER A 117 -20.30 14.52 11.74
CA SER A 117 -19.40 14.09 12.82
C SER A 117 -18.18 13.36 12.23
N LEU A 118 -17.16 13.12 13.06
CA LEU A 118 -16.03 12.28 12.65
C LEU A 118 -16.43 10.80 12.42
N ASP A 119 -17.64 10.41 12.92
CA ASP A 119 -18.25 9.10 12.69
C ASP A 119 -19.14 9.06 11.45
N GLY A 120 -19.17 10.16 10.67
CA GLY A 120 -19.88 10.28 9.41
C GLY A 120 -21.37 10.63 9.51
N GLU A 121 -21.89 10.89 10.71
CA GLU A 121 -23.30 11.28 10.90
C GLU A 121 -23.54 12.73 10.50
N LEU A 122 -24.64 13.02 9.81
CA LEU A 122 -25.01 14.39 9.44
C LEU A 122 -25.49 15.16 10.69
N VAL A 123 -24.71 16.14 11.14
CA VAL A 123 -24.98 16.89 12.39
C VAL A 123 -25.52 18.30 12.16
N ALA A 124 -25.19 18.93 11.04
CA ALA A 124 -25.68 20.28 10.74
C ALA A 124 -26.01 20.46 9.23
N THR A 125 -27.11 21.16 8.97
CA THR A 125 -27.60 21.50 7.64
C THR A 125 -28.06 22.95 7.64
N PRO A 126 -27.13 23.93 7.46
CA PRO A 126 -27.51 25.33 7.40
C PRO A 126 -28.58 25.57 6.34
N ASN A 127 -29.55 26.45 6.65
CA ASN A 127 -30.68 26.83 5.79
C ASN A 127 -31.69 25.72 5.48
N VAL A 128 -31.67 24.60 6.22
CA VAL A 128 -32.69 23.55 6.17
C VAL A 128 -33.26 23.36 7.55
N ALA A 129 -34.59 23.53 7.71
CA ALA A 129 -35.23 23.32 9.00
C ALA A 129 -35.13 21.85 9.45
N LYS A 130 -35.07 21.61 10.77
CA LYS A 130 -34.88 20.24 11.29
C LYS A 130 -36.04 19.31 10.90
N GLU A 131 -37.22 19.87 10.73
CA GLU A 131 -38.43 19.17 10.38
C GLU A 131 -38.52 18.80 8.91
N GLU A 132 -37.69 19.45 8.05
CA GLU A 132 -37.68 19.23 6.60
C GLU A 132 -36.74 18.12 6.15
N LEU A 133 -35.82 17.68 7.04
CA LEU A 133 -34.81 16.69 6.68
C LEU A 133 -34.57 15.70 7.82
N ASP A 134 -34.79 14.42 7.53
CA ASP A 134 -34.28 13.33 8.38
C ASP A 134 -32.78 13.18 8.21
N ARG A 135 -32.00 13.74 9.13
CA ARG A 135 -30.52 13.68 9.07
C ARG A 135 -29.97 12.28 9.17
N MET A 136 -30.69 11.36 9.79
CA MET A 136 -30.25 9.96 9.91
C MET A 136 -30.23 9.23 8.58
N ALA A 137 -30.97 9.74 7.59
CA ALA A 137 -30.95 9.18 6.22
C ALA A 137 -29.75 9.62 5.36
N PHE A 138 -28.91 10.53 5.87
CA PHE A 138 -27.79 11.14 5.11
C PHE A 138 -26.41 11.03 5.77
N PRO A 139 -26.05 9.89 6.40
CA PRO A 139 -24.66 9.71 6.83
C PRO A 139 -23.71 9.65 5.63
N LEU A 140 -22.43 9.92 5.84
CA LEU A 140 -21.40 9.68 4.83
C LEU A 140 -21.39 8.19 4.43
N HIS A 141 -21.08 7.92 3.16
CA HIS A 141 -20.88 6.55 2.69
C HIS A 141 -19.58 6.01 3.26
N ARG A 142 -19.68 4.94 4.04
CA ARG A 142 -18.52 4.30 4.66
C ARG A 142 -17.70 3.53 3.63
N VAL A 143 -16.41 3.49 3.88
CA VAL A 143 -15.42 2.63 3.23
C VAL A 143 -14.79 1.77 4.32
N ALA A 144 -14.54 0.50 4.04
CA ALA A 144 -13.87 -0.35 5.00
C ALA A 144 -12.42 0.12 5.17
N VAL A 145 -11.94 0.17 6.43
CA VAL A 145 -10.57 0.55 6.77
C VAL A 145 -10.07 -0.32 7.90
N GLU A 146 -8.88 -0.88 7.73
CA GLU A 146 -8.15 -1.62 8.77
C GLU A 146 -6.67 -1.25 8.74
N SER A 147 -5.95 -1.57 9.81
CA SER A 147 -4.51 -1.36 9.91
C SER A 147 -3.82 -2.63 10.35
N TRP A 148 -2.70 -2.94 9.69
CA TRP A 148 -1.80 -4.03 10.09
C TRP A 148 -0.36 -3.52 10.10
N GLN A 149 0.36 -3.73 11.21
CA GLN A 149 1.76 -3.29 11.39
C GLN A 149 1.99 -1.81 11.02
N GLY A 150 1.02 -0.94 11.36
CA GLY A 150 1.09 0.48 11.04
C GLY A 150 0.80 0.84 9.58
N MET A 151 0.53 -0.12 8.73
CA MET A 151 0.09 0.06 7.34
C MET A 151 -1.44 0.17 7.30
N LEU A 152 -1.95 1.21 6.65
CA LEU A 152 -3.39 1.44 6.46
C LEU A 152 -3.86 0.82 5.15
N PHE A 153 -4.98 0.11 5.23
CA PHE A 153 -5.64 -0.46 4.07
C PHE A 153 -7.10 -0.02 4.03
N VAL A 154 -7.61 0.22 2.84
CA VAL A 154 -9.03 0.46 2.59
C VAL A 154 -9.57 -0.51 1.54
N SER A 155 -10.86 -0.82 1.63
CA SER A 155 -11.57 -1.59 0.60
C SER A 155 -12.88 -0.93 0.25
N LEU A 156 -13.14 -0.77 -1.06
CA LEU A 156 -14.39 -0.24 -1.58
C LEU A 156 -15.48 -1.34 -1.71
N ALA A 157 -15.15 -2.59 -1.42
CA ALA A 157 -16.13 -3.69 -1.37
C ALA A 157 -17.13 -3.45 -0.23
N ASN A 158 -18.40 -3.81 -0.45
CA ASN A 158 -19.43 -3.64 0.58
C ASN A 158 -19.21 -4.52 1.82
N ASP A 159 -18.62 -5.70 1.65
CA ASP A 159 -18.36 -6.67 2.69
C ASP A 159 -17.02 -7.39 2.38
N PRO A 160 -15.89 -6.70 2.58
CA PRO A 160 -14.59 -7.32 2.35
C PRO A 160 -14.29 -8.37 3.43
N PRO A 161 -13.49 -9.41 3.13
CA PRO A 161 -12.97 -10.29 4.16
C PRO A 161 -12.11 -9.51 5.17
N PRO A 162 -11.90 -10.00 6.40
CA PRO A 162 -10.93 -9.39 7.32
C PRO A 162 -9.58 -9.17 6.64
N LEU A 163 -8.92 -8.06 6.94
CA LEU A 163 -7.64 -7.70 6.31
C LEU A 163 -6.58 -8.81 6.49
N VAL A 164 -6.51 -9.42 7.69
CA VAL A 164 -5.51 -10.48 7.96
C VAL A 164 -5.70 -11.70 7.07
N ASP A 165 -6.95 -12.06 6.77
CA ASP A 165 -7.26 -13.18 5.87
C ASP A 165 -6.85 -12.84 4.44
N TRP A 166 -7.10 -11.59 4.03
CA TRP A 166 -6.65 -11.08 2.74
C TRP A 166 -5.13 -11.02 2.61
N LEU A 167 -4.42 -10.59 3.65
CA LEU A 167 -2.95 -10.58 3.66
C LEU A 167 -2.40 -12.00 3.49
N ALA A 168 -2.97 -12.97 4.20
CA ALA A 168 -2.58 -14.39 4.08
C ALA A 168 -2.83 -14.97 2.68
N GLU A 169 -3.86 -14.48 1.97
CA GLU A 169 -4.13 -14.90 0.58
C GLU A 169 -3.22 -14.21 -0.44
N SER A 170 -2.83 -12.96 -0.16
CA SER A 170 -2.12 -12.13 -1.13
C SER A 170 -0.61 -12.31 -1.11
N SER A 171 -0.04 -12.76 0.00
CA SER A 171 1.41 -13.01 0.13
C SER A 171 1.67 -14.07 1.19
N ASP A 172 2.44 -15.08 0.85
CA ASP A 172 2.87 -16.13 1.78
C ASP A 172 3.80 -15.57 2.87
N GLU A 173 4.53 -14.50 2.53
CA GLU A 173 5.62 -13.94 3.34
C GLU A 173 5.14 -12.86 4.31
N ILE A 174 4.13 -12.05 3.92
CA ILE A 174 3.78 -10.81 4.64
C ILE A 174 3.48 -11.02 6.12
N LEU A 175 2.76 -12.06 6.49
CA LEU A 175 2.42 -12.33 7.89
C LEU A 175 3.64 -12.72 8.72
N SER A 176 4.70 -13.27 8.12
CA SER A 176 5.96 -13.56 8.81
C SER A 176 6.67 -12.29 9.30
N PHE A 177 6.37 -11.14 8.69
CA PHE A 177 6.94 -9.84 9.07
C PHE A 177 6.32 -9.24 10.34
N GLU A 178 5.26 -9.86 10.91
CA GLU A 178 4.69 -9.43 12.19
C GLU A 178 5.73 -9.39 13.31
N ARG A 179 6.68 -10.33 13.31
CA ARG A 179 7.79 -10.38 14.27
C ARG A 179 8.70 -9.14 14.22
N LEU A 180 8.73 -8.43 13.10
CA LEU A 180 9.56 -7.24 12.92
C LEU A 180 8.94 -5.97 13.53
N GLN A 181 7.65 -6.01 13.94
CA GLN A 181 6.95 -4.89 14.59
C GLN A 181 7.09 -3.58 13.79
N LEU A 182 6.71 -3.62 12.50
CA LEU A 182 6.91 -2.51 11.56
C LEU A 182 6.17 -1.23 11.97
N ASP A 183 5.16 -1.33 12.84
CA ASP A 183 4.43 -0.20 13.43
C ASP A 183 5.29 0.69 14.34
N ARG A 184 6.40 0.15 14.85
CA ARG A 184 7.36 0.91 15.67
C ARG A 184 8.25 1.83 14.85
N LEU A 185 8.46 1.50 13.57
CA LEU A 185 9.29 2.29 12.67
C LEU A 185 8.66 3.64 12.36
N ARG A 186 9.47 4.62 12.01
CA ARG A 186 9.05 5.99 11.68
C ARG A 186 9.32 6.30 10.23
N LEU A 187 8.40 7.06 9.64
CA LEU A 187 8.55 7.60 8.30
C LEU A 187 9.64 8.67 8.28
N GLY A 188 10.79 8.35 7.70
CA GLY A 188 11.89 9.31 7.52
C GLY A 188 11.82 10.06 6.19
N ARG A 189 11.26 9.44 5.14
CA ARG A 189 11.16 10.04 3.81
C ARG A 189 9.95 9.52 3.06
N LEU A 190 9.26 10.41 2.36
CA LEU A 190 8.20 10.12 1.41
C LEU A 190 8.61 10.66 0.04
N GLU A 191 8.62 9.82 -0.96
CA GLU A 191 8.85 10.19 -2.35
C GLU A 191 7.63 9.87 -3.20
N THR A 192 7.44 10.66 -4.24
CA THR A 192 6.44 10.40 -5.26
C THR A 192 7.08 10.45 -6.63
N SER A 193 6.72 9.54 -7.49
CA SER A 193 7.16 9.53 -8.88
C SER A 193 6.09 9.00 -9.80
N THR A 194 6.31 9.09 -11.11
CA THR A 194 5.37 8.60 -12.12
C THR A 194 6.15 7.82 -13.17
N VAL A 195 5.59 6.68 -13.59
CA VAL A 195 6.09 5.90 -14.71
C VAL A 195 5.06 5.87 -15.84
N ALA A 196 5.52 5.97 -17.08
CA ALA A 196 4.70 5.88 -18.27
C ALA A 196 4.43 4.41 -18.66
N ALA A 197 3.84 3.66 -17.73
CA ALA A 197 3.55 2.24 -17.88
C ALA A 197 2.22 1.87 -17.19
N ASN A 198 1.61 0.78 -17.66
CA ASN A 198 0.47 0.17 -16.99
C ASN A 198 0.91 -0.45 -15.66
N TRP A 199 0.05 -0.41 -14.65
CA TRP A 199 0.34 -0.97 -13.32
C TRP A 199 0.74 -2.46 -13.35
N LYS A 200 0.16 -3.24 -14.28
CA LYS A 200 0.53 -4.67 -14.44
C LYS A 200 1.96 -4.86 -14.90
N VAL A 201 2.44 -4.01 -15.82
CA VAL A 201 3.85 -4.02 -16.23
C VAL A 201 4.79 -3.76 -15.06
N VAL A 202 4.40 -2.85 -14.18
CA VAL A 202 5.16 -2.53 -12.97
C VAL A 202 5.22 -3.73 -12.03
N VAL A 203 4.06 -4.38 -11.80
CA VAL A 203 4.00 -5.60 -10.97
C VAL A 203 4.83 -6.73 -11.57
N GLU A 204 4.71 -6.97 -12.87
CA GLU A 204 5.48 -7.99 -13.56
C GLU A 204 6.99 -7.73 -13.49
N ASN A 205 7.41 -6.47 -13.65
CA ASN A 205 8.82 -6.07 -13.53
C ASN A 205 9.36 -6.30 -12.11
N TYR A 206 8.55 -6.04 -11.07
CA TYR A 206 8.95 -6.29 -9.68
C TYR A 206 9.01 -7.79 -9.34
N ALA A 207 8.18 -8.60 -9.97
CA ALA A 207 8.07 -10.02 -9.66
C ALA A 207 9.20 -10.90 -10.23
N GLU A 208 10.14 -10.31 -11.00
CA GLU A 208 11.29 -11.00 -11.59
C GLU A 208 12.52 -10.10 -11.57
N CYS A 209 13.71 -10.68 -11.67
CA CYS A 209 14.97 -9.93 -11.73
C CYS A 209 15.83 -10.28 -12.95
N LEU A 210 15.22 -10.82 -14.02
CA LEU A 210 15.94 -11.17 -15.28
C LEU A 210 16.57 -9.94 -15.95
N HIS A 211 15.98 -8.75 -15.71
CA HIS A 211 16.50 -7.47 -16.20
C HIS A 211 17.61 -6.90 -15.30
N CYS A 212 17.70 -7.31 -14.03
CA CYS A 212 18.55 -6.67 -13.03
C CYS A 212 20.03 -6.64 -13.40
N PRO A 213 20.64 -7.71 -13.95
CA PRO A 213 22.06 -7.66 -14.31
C PRO A 213 22.43 -6.60 -15.36
N GLN A 214 21.45 -6.20 -16.18
CA GLN A 214 21.65 -5.22 -17.26
C GLN A 214 21.23 -3.82 -16.88
N VAL A 215 20.18 -3.67 -16.04
CA VAL A 215 19.53 -2.40 -15.74
C VAL A 215 19.94 -1.88 -14.36
N HIS A 216 20.17 -2.79 -13.40
CA HIS A 216 20.48 -2.49 -12.01
C HIS A 216 21.72 -3.27 -11.53
N PRO A 217 22.91 -3.13 -12.20
CA PRO A 217 24.11 -3.90 -11.83
C PRO A 217 24.52 -3.68 -10.36
N GLU A 218 24.35 -2.46 -9.82
CA GLU A 218 24.62 -2.15 -8.43
C GLU A 218 23.68 -2.88 -7.46
N LEU A 219 22.43 -3.15 -7.84
CA LEU A 219 21.52 -3.96 -7.04
C LEU A 219 21.95 -5.42 -6.99
N VAL A 220 22.49 -5.94 -8.10
CA VAL A 220 23.05 -7.30 -8.18
C VAL A 220 24.31 -7.44 -7.32
N GLU A 221 25.11 -6.38 -7.19
CA GLU A 221 26.25 -6.35 -6.26
C GLU A 221 25.80 -6.45 -4.80
N ILE A 222 24.61 -5.91 -4.45
CA ILE A 222 24.04 -5.94 -3.11
C ILE A 222 23.29 -7.25 -2.86
N ILE A 223 22.53 -7.75 -3.85
CA ILE A 223 21.77 -8.99 -3.77
C ILE A 223 22.24 -9.95 -4.87
N PRO A 224 23.26 -10.79 -4.62
CA PRO A 224 23.86 -11.62 -5.65
C PRO A 224 22.90 -12.61 -6.32
N LEU A 225 21.82 -12.99 -5.64
CA LEU A 225 20.78 -13.86 -6.19
C LEU A 225 20.14 -13.27 -7.47
N HIS A 226 20.03 -11.95 -7.54
CA HIS A 226 19.44 -11.26 -8.69
C HIS A 226 20.26 -11.43 -9.99
N GLN A 227 21.54 -11.87 -9.90
CA GLN A 227 22.32 -12.26 -11.08
C GLN A 227 21.70 -13.43 -11.84
N GLN A 228 20.93 -14.28 -11.17
CA GLN A 228 20.28 -15.46 -11.76
C GLN A 228 18.85 -15.14 -12.25
N GLY A 229 18.33 -13.94 -11.96
CA GLY A 229 16.98 -13.51 -12.31
C GLY A 229 15.94 -13.78 -11.23
N ASP A 230 16.33 -14.39 -10.10
CA ASP A 230 15.45 -14.70 -8.98
C ASP A 230 15.35 -13.50 -8.03
N VAL A 231 14.16 -13.26 -7.47
CA VAL A 231 13.91 -12.20 -6.50
C VAL A 231 14.11 -12.70 -5.07
N ILE A 232 13.66 -13.92 -4.78
CA ILE A 232 13.75 -14.57 -3.47
C ILE A 232 14.46 -15.93 -3.62
N ASP A 233 15.15 -16.35 -2.56
CA ASP A 233 15.79 -17.67 -2.49
C ASP A 233 14.73 -18.73 -2.11
N GLU A 234 14.43 -19.64 -3.03
CA GLU A 234 13.48 -20.74 -2.78
C GLU A 234 13.90 -21.68 -1.64
N GLY A 235 15.17 -21.66 -1.25
CA GLY A 235 15.68 -22.39 -0.08
C GLY A 235 15.35 -21.74 1.26
N ARG A 236 14.75 -20.56 1.25
CA ARG A 236 14.35 -19.80 2.44
C ARG A 236 12.83 -19.77 2.60
N ASP A 237 12.36 -19.92 3.82
CA ASP A 237 10.93 -19.89 4.15
C ASP A 237 10.41 -18.47 4.50
N ASP A 238 11.30 -17.45 4.47
CA ASP A 238 11.01 -16.09 4.93
C ASP A 238 10.79 -15.07 3.79
N GLY A 239 10.76 -15.50 2.54
CA GLY A 239 10.60 -14.61 1.38
C GLY A 239 11.81 -13.71 1.12
N GLY A 240 13.01 -14.17 1.48
CA GLY A 240 14.22 -13.38 1.44
C GLY A 240 15.32 -13.90 0.52
N ALA A 241 16.36 -13.09 0.39
CA ALA A 241 17.64 -13.42 -0.21
C ALA A 241 18.78 -12.92 0.69
N TRP A 242 19.96 -13.52 0.58
CA TRP A 242 21.13 -13.04 1.30
C TRP A 242 21.70 -11.79 0.64
N LEU A 243 22.02 -10.80 1.43
CA LEU A 243 22.83 -9.67 1.01
C LEU A 243 24.29 -10.09 0.82
N ALA A 244 25.01 -9.38 -0.03
CA ALA A 244 26.45 -9.52 -0.16
C ALA A 244 27.18 -9.26 1.16
N GLU A 245 28.38 -9.81 1.32
CA GLU A 245 29.17 -9.62 2.54
C GLU A 245 29.42 -8.14 2.82
N GLY A 246 29.02 -7.68 4.02
CA GLY A 246 29.12 -6.28 4.46
C GLY A 246 27.97 -5.38 4.04
N ALA A 247 27.06 -5.81 3.17
CA ALA A 247 25.87 -5.04 2.82
C ALA A 247 24.79 -5.13 3.92
N ASN A 248 24.08 -4.03 4.16
CA ASN A 248 22.99 -3.93 5.13
C ASN A 248 21.88 -2.97 4.68
N SER A 249 21.94 -2.40 3.47
CA SER A 249 21.03 -1.37 2.98
C SER A 249 21.01 -1.31 1.45
N PHE A 250 19.99 -0.66 0.89
CA PHE A 250 19.86 -0.32 -0.54
C PHE A 250 20.52 1.01 -0.93
N THR A 251 21.67 1.32 -0.35
CA THR A 251 22.50 2.44 -0.84
C THR A 251 23.40 1.97 -1.97
N ALA A 252 23.99 2.90 -2.71
CA ALA A 252 24.81 2.57 -3.88
C ALA A 252 26.01 1.66 -3.57
N ASP A 253 26.50 1.67 -2.33
CA ASP A 253 27.60 0.81 -1.85
C ASP A 253 27.10 -0.35 -0.93
N GLY A 254 25.80 -0.51 -0.82
CA GLY A 254 25.17 -1.55 -0.01
C GLY A 254 25.20 -1.28 1.50
N THR A 255 25.72 -0.13 1.96
CA THR A 255 25.88 0.14 3.40
C THR A 255 25.19 1.44 3.82
N ALA A 256 24.66 1.46 5.06
CA ALA A 256 24.15 2.69 5.67
C ALA A 256 24.61 2.74 7.14
N PRO A 257 25.12 3.89 7.61
CA PRO A 257 25.48 4.11 9.01
C PRO A 257 24.23 4.41 9.86
N LEU A 258 23.17 3.65 9.66
CA LEU A 258 21.89 3.77 10.36
C LEU A 258 21.76 2.66 11.40
N PRO A 259 20.99 2.88 12.47
CA PRO A 259 20.65 1.85 13.42
C PRO A 259 19.98 0.66 12.72
N VAL A 260 20.38 -0.55 13.09
CA VAL A 260 19.67 -1.77 12.70
C VAL A 260 18.29 -1.78 13.34
N ILE A 261 17.30 -2.28 12.65
CA ILE A 261 15.94 -2.45 13.17
C ILE A 261 15.99 -3.39 14.38
N ALA A 262 15.55 -2.88 15.54
CA ALA A 262 15.82 -3.51 16.86
C ALA A 262 15.21 -4.91 17.05
N THR A 263 14.25 -5.27 16.22
CA THR A 263 13.55 -6.57 16.24
C THR A 263 14.18 -7.63 15.33
N MET A 264 15.21 -7.26 14.57
CA MET A 264 15.89 -8.19 13.66
C MET A 264 16.80 -9.17 14.39
N THR A 265 16.84 -10.37 13.87
CA THR A 265 17.85 -11.37 14.21
C THR A 265 19.14 -11.12 13.41
N PRO A 266 20.29 -11.71 13.79
CA PRO A 266 21.52 -11.60 13.01
C PRO A 266 21.41 -12.10 11.56
N ASP A 267 20.47 -13.00 11.28
CA ASP A 267 20.21 -13.47 9.91
C ASP A 267 19.34 -12.46 9.13
N ASP A 268 18.37 -11.81 9.79
CA ASP A 268 17.60 -10.73 9.17
C ASP A 268 18.47 -9.54 8.78
N GLU A 269 19.46 -9.17 9.64
CA GLU A 269 20.39 -8.06 9.38
C GLU A 269 21.18 -8.23 8.08
N ARG A 270 21.37 -9.48 7.65
CA ARG A 270 22.12 -9.85 6.43
C ARG A 270 21.21 -10.28 5.30
N SER A 271 19.92 -10.04 5.44
CA SER A 271 18.91 -10.46 4.48
C SER A 271 18.24 -9.26 3.83
N TYR A 272 17.89 -9.44 2.57
CA TYR A 272 16.81 -8.75 1.91
C TYR A 272 15.54 -9.59 2.07
N LEU A 273 14.47 -9.02 2.64
CA LEU A 273 13.16 -9.64 2.71
C LEU A 273 12.21 -8.86 1.83
N SER A 274 11.35 -9.55 1.10
CA SER A 274 10.42 -8.91 0.17
C SER A 274 9.05 -9.57 0.20
N ALA A 275 8.01 -8.76 0.01
CA ALA A 275 6.66 -9.25 -0.18
C ALA A 275 5.90 -8.34 -1.14
N PHE A 276 5.07 -8.93 -1.98
CA PHE A 276 4.08 -8.21 -2.75
C PHE A 276 2.69 -8.45 -2.18
N VAL A 277 2.09 -7.42 -1.61
CA VAL A 277 0.70 -7.44 -1.15
C VAL A 277 -0.18 -6.90 -2.28
N TYR A 278 -0.83 -7.84 -2.97
CA TYR A 278 -1.73 -7.52 -4.07
C TYR A 278 -2.89 -6.60 -3.61
N PRO A 279 -3.31 -5.58 -4.37
CA PRO A 279 -2.84 -5.27 -5.73
C PRO A 279 -1.74 -4.21 -5.81
N ASN A 280 -1.34 -3.52 -4.73
CA ASN A 280 -0.67 -2.25 -4.88
C ASN A 280 0.43 -1.94 -3.87
N LEU A 281 0.94 -2.92 -3.13
CA LEU A 281 1.99 -2.68 -2.15
C LEU A 281 3.17 -3.63 -2.36
N PHE A 282 4.36 -3.07 -2.59
CA PHE A 282 5.63 -3.76 -2.43
C PHE A 282 6.22 -3.42 -1.06
N VAL A 283 6.76 -4.42 -0.40
CA VAL A 283 7.43 -4.30 0.90
C VAL A 283 8.85 -4.84 0.73
N ASP A 284 9.83 -4.00 0.91
CA ASP A 284 11.25 -4.33 0.81
C ASP A 284 11.93 -4.01 2.14
N ILE A 285 12.64 -4.98 2.72
CA ILE A 285 13.22 -4.86 4.05
C ILE A 285 14.70 -5.22 3.99
N THR A 286 15.52 -4.36 4.58
CA THR A 286 16.95 -4.61 4.86
C THR A 286 17.24 -4.38 6.34
N GLY A 287 18.45 -4.68 6.79
CA GLY A 287 18.85 -4.52 8.18
C GLY A 287 18.55 -3.14 8.80
N THR A 288 18.55 -2.08 8.00
CA THR A 288 18.45 -0.70 8.48
C THR A 288 17.19 0.04 8.04
N SER A 289 16.38 -0.51 7.14
CA SER A 289 15.22 0.19 6.58
C SER A 289 14.14 -0.74 6.07
N VAL A 290 12.92 -0.22 6.05
CA VAL A 290 11.78 -0.79 5.33
C VAL A 290 11.32 0.21 4.28
N ILE A 291 11.12 -0.26 3.06
CA ILE A 291 10.59 0.53 1.96
C ILE A 291 9.19 -0.01 1.62
N LEU A 292 8.21 0.86 1.68
CA LEU A 292 6.84 0.57 1.28
C LEU A 292 6.56 1.32 -0.03
N THR A 293 6.36 0.59 -1.11
CA THR A 293 6.05 1.19 -2.41
C THR A 293 4.59 0.93 -2.76
N ARG A 294 3.81 2.01 -2.76
CA ARG A 294 2.41 2.00 -3.17
C ARG A 294 2.29 2.32 -4.65
N LEU A 295 1.57 1.48 -5.39
CA LEU A 295 1.20 1.74 -6.78
C LEU A 295 -0.18 2.41 -6.84
N ILE A 296 -0.30 3.46 -7.66
CA ILE A 296 -1.54 4.19 -7.89
C ILE A 296 -1.77 4.25 -9.41
N PRO A 297 -2.59 3.36 -9.98
CA PRO A 297 -2.93 3.42 -11.40
C PRO A 297 -3.62 4.73 -11.76
N ARG A 298 -3.14 5.40 -12.81
CA ARG A 298 -3.70 6.67 -13.30
C ARG A 298 -4.24 6.59 -14.73
N GLY A 299 -4.17 5.41 -15.32
CA GLY A 299 -4.60 5.14 -16.67
C GLY A 299 -3.93 3.90 -17.26
N PRO A 300 -4.31 3.49 -18.47
CA PRO A 300 -3.72 2.31 -19.09
C PRO A 300 -2.21 2.46 -19.39
N ALA A 301 -1.68 3.68 -19.40
CA ALA A 301 -0.27 3.95 -19.72
C ALA A 301 0.42 4.82 -18.66
N ARG A 302 -0.11 4.88 -17.44
CA ARG A 302 0.46 5.68 -16.38
C ARG A 302 0.19 5.08 -15.01
N THR A 303 1.24 4.96 -14.20
CA THR A 303 1.18 4.58 -12.79
C THR A 303 2.00 5.57 -11.97
N ASP A 304 1.41 6.10 -10.91
CA ASP A 304 2.14 6.89 -9.91
C ASP A 304 2.61 5.97 -8.79
N TYR A 305 3.74 6.33 -8.15
CA TYR A 305 4.30 5.68 -6.98
C TYR A 305 4.29 6.64 -5.79
N GLU A 306 3.98 6.10 -4.63
CA GLU A 306 4.37 6.67 -3.34
C GLU A 306 5.33 5.70 -2.68
N ILE A 307 6.52 6.18 -2.30
CA ILE A 307 7.57 5.36 -1.69
C ILE A 307 7.85 5.94 -0.30
N GLU A 308 7.57 5.14 0.71
CA GLU A 308 7.76 5.48 2.12
C GLU A 308 8.99 4.72 2.65
N TYR A 309 9.99 5.47 3.14
CA TYR A 309 11.18 4.92 3.77
C TYR A 309 11.03 4.99 5.27
N LEU A 310 11.03 3.83 5.92
CA LEU A 310 10.85 3.69 7.36
C LEU A 310 12.16 3.28 8.01
N PHE A 311 12.41 3.84 9.18
CA PHE A 311 13.63 3.61 9.94
C PHE A 311 13.32 3.43 11.43
N GLU A 312 14.30 2.94 12.19
CA GLU A 312 14.26 3.03 13.63
C GLU A 312 14.03 4.49 14.10
N PRO A 313 13.22 4.71 15.16
CA PRO A 313 12.93 6.06 15.65
C PRO A 313 14.17 6.91 15.89
N SER A 314 15.24 6.32 16.43
CA SER A 314 16.50 7.01 16.70
C SER A 314 17.22 7.56 15.47
N ALA A 315 16.91 7.03 14.27
CA ALA A 315 17.47 7.52 13.01
C ALA A 315 16.72 8.76 12.48
N VAL A 316 15.46 8.94 12.88
CA VAL A 316 14.58 10.01 12.35
C VAL A 316 14.51 11.21 13.32
N GLU A 317 14.67 10.96 14.62
CA GLU A 317 14.56 11.97 15.68
C GLU A 317 15.88 12.69 15.98
N SER A 318 16.97 12.40 15.26
CA SER A 318 18.32 12.94 15.48
C SER A 318 18.60 14.27 14.77
#